data_b6067cb113cce9fe0567459c4bab8c91
#
_entry.id   b6067cb113cce9fe0567459c4bab8c91
#
_cell.length_a   1.000
_cell.length_b   1.000
_cell.length_c   1.000
_cell.angle_alpha   90.00
_cell.angle_beta   90.00
_cell.angle_gamma   90.00
#
_symmetry.space_group_name_H-M   'P 1'
#
loop_
_entity.id
_entity.type
_entity.pdbx_description
1 polymer ?
#
loop_
_entity_poly.entity_id
_entity_poly.type
_entity_poly.pdbx_seq_one_letter_code
_entity_poly.pdbx_strand_id
1 'polypeptide(L)'
;MAHNPEIDWEKGEVKMTRCPPWCGKDNRSKEARERQEKVRKRETRKMEEEKAIGWAADEKKDWGREEEIEINHQKIETMVPKWFHWWLKVFGKVESERIPVRKVWDHTIDVKEDFKPSKAKVYLLSRNEREEVQKFVDEHLKKGYIRPSKSQQTSLVFFVKKKDRGKCIVIDYRKLNKQTVKNNYPLLLITELVDNMGSKRVFTKMDLWWGYNNMQVKEGDEWKVAFTIYVGSFEPVVMFFGITNSPATFQAMMNEILRNMINKGKVAAFVDNVLVGTEMEEGHDEIVEEVLR
;
A
#
# COMPACT_ATOMS: atom_id res chain seq x y z
N MET A 1 26.50 31.54 21.07
CA MET A 1 27.61 31.62 20.11
C MET A 1 27.44 30.51 19.12
N ALA A 2 27.36 30.84 17.84
CA ALA A 2 27.13 29.89 16.81
C ALA A 2 28.41 29.07 16.52
N HIS A 3 28.28 27.77 16.40
CA HIS A 3 29.35 26.89 15.93
C HIS A 3 29.54 27.18 14.43
N ASN A 4 30.74 27.57 14.04
CA ASN A 4 31.07 27.86 12.66
C ASN A 4 31.89 26.68 12.10
N PRO A 5 31.34 25.80 11.27
CA PRO A 5 32.12 24.76 10.63
C PRO A 5 32.98 25.36 9.52
N GLU A 6 34.24 25.03 9.50
CA GLU A 6 35.10 25.26 8.33
C GLU A 6 34.96 24.08 7.37
N ILE A 7 34.55 24.38 6.14
CA ILE A 7 34.37 23.37 5.10
C ILE A 7 35.56 23.46 4.15
N ASP A 8 36.34 22.39 4.10
CA ASP A 8 37.40 22.21 3.13
C ASP A 8 36.78 21.64 1.85
N TRP A 9 36.47 22.51 0.91
CA TRP A 9 35.80 22.15 -0.36
C TRP A 9 36.66 21.32 -1.30
N GLU A 10 37.99 21.33 -1.14
CA GLU A 10 38.90 20.51 -1.98
C GLU A 10 38.96 19.07 -1.51
N LYS A 11 38.77 18.82 -0.22
CA LYS A 11 38.83 17.49 0.39
C LYS A 11 37.47 16.91 0.75
N GLY A 12 36.39 17.70 0.65
CA GLY A 12 35.04 17.30 1.07
C GLY A 12 34.92 17.03 2.56
N GLU A 13 35.78 17.60 3.40
CA GLU A 13 35.79 17.39 4.84
C GLU A 13 35.22 18.61 5.59
N VAL A 14 34.41 18.36 6.61
CA VAL A 14 33.91 19.37 7.54
C VAL A 14 34.73 19.30 8.84
N LYS A 15 35.50 20.33 9.13
CA LYS A 15 36.26 20.42 10.40
C LYS A 15 35.57 21.37 11.36
N MET A 16 35.22 20.88 12.54
CA MET A 16 34.69 21.67 13.65
C MET A 16 35.87 22.25 14.46
N THR A 17 36.44 23.38 14.02
CA THR A 17 37.70 23.90 14.51
C THR A 17 37.60 24.70 15.82
N ARG A 18 36.44 25.03 16.32
CA ARG A 18 36.27 25.79 17.56
C ARG A 18 35.10 25.30 18.42
N CYS A 19 35.29 24.15 19.05
CA CYS A 19 34.43 23.75 20.16
C CYS A 19 35.13 24.06 21.47
N PRO A 20 34.54 24.88 22.39
CA PRO A 20 35.10 25.04 23.73
C PRO A 20 35.21 23.68 24.43
N PRO A 21 36.19 23.48 25.34
CA PRO A 21 36.45 22.18 25.99
C PRO A 21 35.25 21.57 26.74
N TRP A 22 34.18 22.35 26.95
CA TRP A 22 32.92 21.95 27.62
C TRP A 22 31.78 21.69 26.67
N CYS A 23 31.96 21.82 25.40
CA CYS A 23 30.88 21.61 24.37
C CYS A 23 30.43 20.15 24.26
N GLY A 24 31.22 19.19 24.72
CA GLY A 24 30.84 17.76 24.71
C GLY A 24 30.01 17.31 25.91
N LYS A 25 29.76 18.20 26.89
CA LYS A 25 28.90 17.86 28.02
C LYS A 25 27.49 18.37 27.77
N ASP A 26 26.57 17.42 27.58
CA ASP A 26 25.16 17.71 27.45
C ASP A 26 24.58 18.22 28.76
N ASN A 27 24.66 19.54 28.95
CA ASN A 27 24.25 20.26 30.18
C ASN A 27 22.73 20.57 30.20
N ARG A 28 21.96 19.95 29.32
CA ARG A 28 20.51 20.12 29.32
C ARG A 28 19.91 19.49 30.57
N SER A 29 18.99 20.20 31.21
CA SER A 29 18.26 19.67 32.36
C SER A 29 17.47 18.41 31.92
N LYS A 30 17.21 17.52 32.87
CA LYS A 30 16.43 16.30 32.63
C LYS A 30 15.10 16.61 31.93
N GLU A 31 14.46 17.69 32.34
CA GLU A 31 13.21 18.18 31.75
C GLU A 31 13.36 18.64 30.27
N ALA A 32 14.48 19.29 29.94
CA ALA A 32 14.76 19.72 28.58
C ALA A 32 15.04 18.52 27.66
N ARG A 33 15.69 17.47 28.16
CA ARG A 33 15.86 16.19 27.43
C ARG A 33 14.54 15.48 27.19
N GLU A 34 13.67 15.39 28.20
CA GLU A 34 12.34 14.80 28.10
C GLU A 34 11.45 15.58 27.14
N ARG A 35 11.51 16.93 27.16
CA ARG A 35 10.80 17.76 26.19
C ARG A 35 11.27 17.51 24.77
N GLN A 36 12.57 17.47 24.52
CA GLN A 36 13.12 17.18 23.19
C GLN A 36 12.81 15.77 22.72
N GLU A 37 12.84 14.78 23.61
CA GLU A 37 12.46 13.42 23.29
C GLU A 37 10.96 13.32 22.93
N LYS A 38 10.09 14.02 23.64
CA LYS A 38 8.66 14.13 23.32
C LYS A 38 8.42 14.83 21.98
N VAL A 39 9.15 15.89 21.68
CA VAL A 39 9.08 16.58 20.37
C VAL A 39 9.56 15.65 19.27
N ARG A 40 10.71 15.00 19.44
CA ARG A 40 11.25 14.05 18.47
C ARG A 40 10.33 12.86 18.22
N LYS A 41 9.74 12.27 19.28
CA LYS A 41 8.72 11.21 19.14
C LYS A 41 7.47 11.69 18.42
N ARG A 42 7.08 12.96 18.63
CA ARG A 42 5.92 13.57 17.95
C ARG A 42 6.22 13.85 16.47
N GLU A 43 7.42 14.30 16.15
CA GLU A 43 7.88 14.53 14.77
C GLU A 43 8.06 13.21 14.02
N THR A 44 8.67 12.18 14.64
CA THR A 44 8.80 10.84 14.06
C THR A 44 7.42 10.26 13.74
N ARG A 45 6.50 10.36 14.71
CA ARG A 45 5.13 9.89 14.51
C ARG A 45 4.39 10.68 13.43
N LYS A 46 4.62 12.00 13.32
CA LYS A 46 4.07 12.84 12.26
C LYS A 46 4.65 12.48 10.89
N MET A 47 5.95 12.21 10.82
CA MET A 47 6.61 11.70 9.61
C MET A 47 6.14 10.31 9.21
N GLU A 48 5.87 9.42 10.18
CA GLU A 48 5.29 8.10 9.92
C GLU A 48 3.83 8.22 9.44
N GLU A 49 3.05 9.13 10.05
CA GLU A 49 1.69 9.45 9.61
C GLU A 49 1.69 10.08 8.20
N GLU A 50 2.62 10.98 7.90
CA GLU A 50 2.82 11.60 6.59
C GLU A 50 3.34 10.58 5.55
N LYS A 51 4.24 9.68 5.95
CA LYS A 51 4.69 8.56 5.09
C LYS A 51 3.56 7.59 4.80
N ALA A 52 2.75 7.22 5.80
CA ALA A 52 1.60 6.33 5.60
C ALA A 52 0.55 6.96 4.66
N ILE A 53 0.35 8.28 4.75
CA ILE A 53 -0.49 9.04 3.82
C ILE A 53 0.20 9.15 2.45
N GLY A 54 1.51 9.38 2.42
CA GLY A 54 2.33 9.45 1.22
C GLY A 54 2.40 8.11 0.49
N TRP A 55 2.47 6.98 1.20
CA TRP A 55 2.42 5.65 0.61
C TRP A 55 1.11 5.39 -0.12
N ALA A 56 -0.02 5.67 0.53
CA ALA A 56 -1.34 5.54 -0.12
C ALA A 56 -1.50 6.48 -1.33
N ALA A 57 -0.73 7.57 -1.40
CA ALA A 57 -0.75 8.51 -2.51
C ALA A 57 0.31 8.22 -3.58
N ASP A 58 1.49 7.69 -3.19
CA ASP A 58 2.57 7.34 -4.12
C ASP A 58 2.31 6.04 -4.88
N GLU A 59 1.63 5.05 -4.27
CA GLU A 59 1.17 3.84 -4.98
C GLU A 59 0.18 4.14 -6.11
N LYS A 60 -0.49 5.32 -6.05
CA LYS A 60 -1.37 5.81 -7.12
C LYS A 60 -0.66 6.73 -8.13
N LYS A 61 0.64 6.96 -8.00
CA LYS A 61 1.35 7.97 -8.77
C LYS A 61 1.54 7.62 -10.25
N ASP A 62 1.65 6.34 -10.58
CA ASP A 62 1.72 5.86 -11.96
C ASP A 62 0.35 5.63 -12.62
N TRP A 63 -0.71 5.60 -11.81
CA TRP A 63 -2.07 5.31 -12.24
C TRP A 63 -2.90 6.54 -12.59
N GLY A 64 -2.33 7.74 -12.52
CA GLY A 64 -3.02 9.03 -12.68
C GLY A 64 -3.10 9.56 -14.10
N ARG A 65 -2.58 8.89 -15.10
CA ARG A 65 -2.98 9.04 -16.48
C ARG A 65 -3.94 7.91 -16.84
N GLU A 66 -5.16 8.02 -16.38
CA GLU A 66 -6.29 7.45 -17.07
C GLU A 66 -6.53 8.24 -18.38
N GLU A 67 -5.63 8.14 -19.33
CA GLU A 67 -6.11 7.77 -20.63
C GLU A 67 -6.70 6.37 -20.36
N GLU A 68 -8.02 6.25 -20.48
CA GLU A 68 -8.71 4.98 -20.62
C GLU A 68 -8.10 4.28 -21.85
N ILE A 69 -6.96 3.65 -21.62
CA ILE A 69 -6.48 2.64 -22.53
C ILE A 69 -7.48 1.51 -22.30
N GLU A 70 -8.59 1.54 -23.03
CA GLU A 70 -9.30 0.32 -23.41
C GLU A 70 -8.23 -0.55 -24.06
N ILE A 71 -7.52 -1.33 -23.22
CA ILE A 71 -6.56 -2.31 -23.69
C ILE A 71 -7.43 -3.39 -24.30
N ASN A 72 -7.80 -3.16 -25.55
CA ASN A 72 -8.49 -4.13 -26.39
C ASN A 72 -7.58 -5.38 -26.44
N HIS A 73 -8.14 -6.58 -26.44
CA HIS A 73 -7.41 -7.85 -26.53
C HIS A 73 -6.30 -7.82 -27.59
N GLN A 74 -6.55 -7.22 -28.75
CA GLN A 74 -5.58 -7.02 -29.83
C GLN A 74 -4.33 -6.22 -29.40
N LYS A 75 -4.48 -5.28 -28.49
CA LYS A 75 -3.35 -4.49 -27.99
C LYS A 75 -2.55 -5.27 -26.97
N ILE A 76 -3.19 -6.08 -26.12
CA ILE A 76 -2.51 -6.97 -25.17
C ILE A 76 -1.66 -7.99 -25.94
N GLU A 77 -2.21 -8.61 -26.99
CA GLU A 77 -1.51 -9.56 -27.86
C GLU A 77 -0.26 -8.96 -28.51
N THR A 78 -0.26 -7.67 -28.85
CA THR A 78 0.92 -7.01 -29.41
C THR A 78 1.98 -6.65 -28.37
N MET A 79 1.61 -6.50 -27.10
CA MET A 79 2.49 -6.11 -26.00
C MET A 79 3.11 -7.31 -25.30
N VAL A 80 2.37 -8.41 -25.20
CA VAL A 80 2.81 -9.62 -24.51
C VAL A 80 3.58 -10.52 -25.49
N PRO A 81 4.78 -11.01 -25.11
CA PRO A 81 5.53 -11.96 -25.94
C PRO A 81 4.67 -13.19 -26.31
N LYS A 82 4.85 -13.70 -27.54
CA LYS A 82 4.02 -14.77 -28.08
C LYS A 82 3.97 -16.05 -27.24
N TRP A 83 5.05 -16.39 -26.54
CA TRP A 83 5.14 -17.57 -25.68
C TRP A 83 4.30 -17.45 -24.39
N PHE A 84 3.89 -16.21 -23.99
CA PHE A 84 2.95 -16.00 -22.90
C PHE A 84 1.49 -15.81 -23.34
N HIS A 85 1.15 -16.00 -24.62
CA HIS A 85 -0.20 -15.80 -25.14
C HIS A 85 -1.24 -16.76 -24.52
N TRP A 86 -0.84 -17.90 -23.99
CA TRP A 86 -1.71 -18.76 -23.19
C TRP A 86 -2.26 -18.07 -21.93
N TRP A 87 -1.54 -17.06 -21.46
CA TRP A 87 -1.83 -16.34 -20.23
C TRP A 87 -2.41 -14.95 -20.45
N LEU A 88 -2.83 -14.61 -21.68
CA LEU A 88 -3.38 -13.28 -22.03
C LEU A 88 -4.50 -12.82 -21.10
N LYS A 89 -5.33 -13.75 -20.60
CA LYS A 89 -6.39 -13.43 -19.63
C LYS A 89 -5.86 -12.80 -18.33
N VAL A 90 -4.67 -13.20 -17.88
CA VAL A 90 -4.05 -12.67 -16.65
C VAL A 90 -3.73 -11.18 -16.79
N PHE A 91 -3.45 -10.73 -18.03
CA PHE A 91 -3.16 -9.34 -18.34
C PHE A 91 -4.42 -8.51 -18.67
N GLY A 92 -5.59 -9.13 -18.65
CA GLY A 92 -6.85 -8.48 -19.01
C GLY A 92 -7.45 -7.68 -17.84
N LYS A 93 -7.86 -6.42 -18.10
CA LYS A 93 -8.54 -5.56 -17.13
C LYS A 93 -9.79 -6.22 -16.56
N VAL A 94 -10.60 -6.85 -17.41
CA VAL A 94 -11.86 -7.48 -17.02
C VAL A 94 -11.65 -8.61 -16.01
N GLU A 95 -10.59 -9.39 -16.19
CA GLU A 95 -10.27 -10.48 -15.26
C GLU A 95 -9.75 -9.96 -13.91
N SER A 96 -9.07 -8.82 -13.90
CA SER A 96 -8.61 -8.18 -12.66
C SER A 96 -9.74 -7.51 -11.86
N GLU A 97 -10.87 -7.20 -12.50
CA GLU A 97 -12.02 -6.51 -11.90
C GLU A 97 -13.11 -7.44 -11.37
N ARG A 98 -12.89 -8.75 -11.43
CA ARG A 98 -13.82 -9.74 -10.86
C ARG A 98 -13.80 -9.74 -9.35
N ILE A 99 -14.91 -10.13 -8.72
CA ILE A 99 -14.90 -10.45 -7.28
C ILE A 99 -14.12 -11.75 -7.10
N PRO A 100 -13.06 -11.76 -6.25
CA PRO A 100 -12.31 -12.99 -5.98
C PRO A 100 -13.21 -14.02 -5.28
N VAL A 101 -12.89 -15.29 -5.43
CA VAL A 101 -13.55 -16.36 -4.65
C VAL A 101 -13.04 -16.31 -3.22
N ARG A 102 -13.93 -16.52 -2.23
CA ARG A 102 -13.55 -16.61 -0.82
C ARG A 102 -12.50 -17.68 -0.58
N LYS A 103 -11.52 -17.35 0.23
CA LYS A 103 -10.35 -18.19 0.54
C LYS A 103 -10.07 -18.15 2.04
N VAL A 104 -9.26 -19.08 2.48
CA VAL A 104 -8.83 -19.17 3.89
C VAL A 104 -8.03 -17.96 4.37
N TRP A 105 -7.47 -17.19 3.44
CA TRP A 105 -6.74 -15.96 3.70
C TRP A 105 -7.56 -14.68 3.55
N ASP A 106 -8.91 -14.79 3.48
CA ASP A 106 -9.77 -13.60 3.50
C ASP A 106 -9.38 -12.70 4.68
N HIS A 107 -9.39 -11.39 4.43
CA HIS A 107 -8.87 -10.40 5.37
C HIS A 107 -9.75 -10.29 6.63
N THR A 108 -9.22 -10.71 7.77
CA THR A 108 -9.88 -10.57 9.08
C THR A 108 -9.64 -9.19 9.67
N ILE A 109 -10.65 -8.66 10.33
CA ILE A 109 -10.57 -7.40 11.06
C ILE A 109 -10.84 -7.66 12.53
N ASP A 110 -9.78 -8.09 13.22
CA ASP A 110 -9.85 -8.36 14.65
C ASP A 110 -9.79 -7.05 15.40
N VAL A 111 -10.86 -6.72 16.11
CA VAL A 111 -10.95 -5.51 16.93
C VAL A 111 -10.64 -5.81 18.38
N LYS A 112 -10.16 -4.82 19.12
CA LYS A 112 -9.87 -4.91 20.54
C LYS A 112 -11.17 -5.10 21.33
N GLU A 113 -11.07 -5.65 22.56
CA GLU A 113 -12.21 -5.91 23.43
C GLU A 113 -13.00 -4.64 23.79
N ASP A 114 -12.33 -3.50 23.87
CA ASP A 114 -12.91 -2.18 24.13
C ASP A 114 -13.45 -1.48 22.87
N PHE A 115 -13.54 -2.18 21.74
CA PHE A 115 -14.01 -1.62 20.48
C PHE A 115 -15.41 -0.99 20.62
N LYS A 116 -15.48 0.28 20.23
CA LYS A 116 -16.74 1.04 20.19
C LYS A 116 -17.00 1.51 18.77
N PRO A 117 -18.07 1.00 18.13
CA PRO A 117 -18.47 1.50 16.82
C PRO A 117 -18.67 3.01 16.84
N SER A 118 -18.22 3.69 15.81
CA SER A 118 -18.37 5.14 15.67
C SER A 118 -18.87 5.50 14.28
N LYS A 119 -19.89 6.36 14.23
CA LYS A 119 -20.36 6.92 12.97
C LYS A 119 -19.52 8.14 12.58
N ALA A 120 -19.07 8.14 11.36
CA ALA A 120 -18.39 9.29 10.79
C ALA A 120 -19.41 10.39 10.42
N LYS A 121 -19.02 11.66 10.62
CA LYS A 121 -19.78 12.80 10.09
C LYS A 121 -19.42 13.00 8.63
N VAL A 122 -20.42 13.16 7.77
CA VAL A 122 -20.18 13.42 6.33
C VAL A 122 -19.59 14.82 6.15
N TYR A 123 -18.53 14.92 5.36
CA TYR A 123 -17.97 16.22 4.96
C TYR A 123 -18.81 16.86 3.86
N LEU A 124 -18.87 18.20 3.88
CA LEU A 124 -19.40 18.96 2.76
C LEU A 124 -18.43 18.85 1.58
N LEU A 125 -18.91 18.25 0.50
CA LEU A 125 -18.17 18.08 -0.74
C LEU A 125 -18.57 19.20 -1.72
N SER A 126 -17.62 19.71 -2.48
CA SER A 126 -17.89 20.57 -3.63
C SER A 126 -18.66 19.78 -4.71
N ARG A 127 -19.25 20.49 -5.69
CA ARG A 127 -19.98 19.85 -6.79
C ARG A 127 -19.15 18.81 -7.53
N ASN A 128 -17.93 19.17 -7.93
CA ASN A 128 -17.03 18.27 -8.65
C ASN A 128 -16.66 17.02 -7.81
N GLU A 129 -16.43 17.23 -6.51
CA GLU A 129 -16.13 16.10 -5.60
C GLU A 129 -17.31 15.16 -5.44
N ARG A 130 -18.55 15.66 -5.47
CA ARG A 130 -19.74 14.82 -5.45
C ARG A 130 -19.85 13.96 -6.71
N GLU A 131 -19.58 14.53 -7.88
CA GLU A 131 -19.60 13.85 -9.15
C GLU A 131 -18.54 12.71 -9.18
N GLU A 132 -17.32 12.98 -8.68
CA GLU A 132 -16.27 11.97 -8.58
C GLU A 132 -16.61 10.86 -7.58
N VAL A 133 -17.18 11.20 -6.41
CA VAL A 133 -17.65 10.20 -5.44
C VAL A 133 -18.78 9.36 -6.01
N GLN A 134 -19.70 9.96 -6.76
CA GLN A 134 -20.78 9.21 -7.39
C GLN A 134 -20.25 8.21 -8.41
N LYS A 135 -19.33 8.63 -9.29
CA LYS A 135 -18.66 7.72 -10.23
C LYS A 135 -17.96 6.57 -9.52
N PHE A 136 -17.23 6.87 -8.46
CA PHE A 136 -16.54 5.86 -7.64
C PHE A 136 -17.54 4.83 -7.08
N VAL A 137 -18.66 5.28 -6.53
CA VAL A 137 -19.68 4.40 -5.96
C VAL A 137 -20.33 3.55 -7.04
N ASP A 138 -20.75 4.15 -8.15
CA ASP A 138 -21.41 3.45 -9.24
C ASP A 138 -20.50 2.37 -9.84
N GLU A 139 -19.21 2.70 -10.03
CA GLU A 139 -18.21 1.75 -10.51
C GLU A 139 -18.03 0.58 -9.56
N HIS A 140 -17.83 0.86 -8.26
CA HIS A 140 -17.57 -0.19 -7.27
C HIS A 140 -18.82 -1.02 -6.93
N LEU A 141 -20.01 -0.45 -7.01
CA LEU A 141 -21.27 -1.19 -6.94
C LEU A 141 -21.42 -2.14 -8.15
N LYS A 142 -21.12 -1.63 -9.36
CA LYS A 142 -21.18 -2.45 -10.60
C LYS A 142 -20.20 -3.63 -10.55
N LYS A 143 -19.00 -3.42 -9.99
CA LYS A 143 -18.00 -4.48 -9.78
C LYS A 143 -18.35 -5.40 -8.60
N GLY A 144 -19.33 -5.05 -7.78
CA GLY A 144 -19.69 -5.76 -6.55
C GLY A 144 -18.66 -5.62 -5.43
N TYR A 145 -17.72 -4.69 -5.54
CA TYR A 145 -16.69 -4.45 -4.53
C TYR A 145 -17.22 -3.80 -3.26
N ILE A 146 -18.34 -3.10 -3.37
CA ILE A 146 -19.06 -2.52 -2.25
C ILE A 146 -20.55 -2.88 -2.33
N ARG A 147 -21.22 -2.83 -1.19
CA ARG A 147 -22.68 -2.99 -1.08
C ARG A 147 -23.27 -1.97 -0.11
N PRO A 148 -24.57 -1.62 -0.20
CA PRO A 148 -25.22 -0.75 0.78
C PRO A 148 -25.10 -1.33 2.19
N SER A 149 -24.86 -0.47 3.19
CA SER A 149 -24.62 -0.86 4.57
C SER A 149 -25.54 -0.14 5.55
N LYS A 150 -25.95 -0.87 6.60
CA LYS A 150 -26.61 -0.33 7.79
C LYS A 150 -25.69 -0.34 9.01
N SER A 151 -24.38 -0.45 8.80
CA SER A 151 -23.39 -0.54 9.87
C SER A 151 -23.48 0.61 10.87
N GLN A 152 -23.26 0.29 12.14
CA GLN A 152 -23.08 1.28 13.20
C GLN A 152 -21.67 1.87 13.21
N GLN A 153 -20.71 1.20 12.56
CA GLN A 153 -19.35 1.66 12.35
C GLN A 153 -19.24 2.23 10.94
N THR A 154 -18.84 3.49 10.80
CA THR A 154 -18.57 4.07 9.47
C THR A 154 -17.35 4.97 9.50
N SER A 155 -16.59 4.93 8.42
CA SER A 155 -15.41 5.76 8.17
C SER A 155 -15.75 6.92 7.24
N LEU A 156 -14.95 7.98 7.31
CA LEU A 156 -15.10 9.15 6.43
C LEU A 156 -14.51 8.86 5.04
N VAL A 157 -15.06 9.55 4.06
CA VAL A 157 -14.44 9.69 2.73
C VAL A 157 -13.98 11.13 2.53
N PHE A 158 -12.75 11.32 2.08
CA PHE A 158 -12.20 12.62 1.80
C PHE A 158 -11.28 12.58 0.56
N PHE A 159 -10.93 13.76 0.03
CA PHE A 159 -10.07 13.88 -1.13
C PHE A 159 -8.67 14.31 -0.72
N VAL A 160 -7.67 13.64 -1.28
CA VAL A 160 -6.27 14.01 -1.18
C VAL A 160 -5.81 14.55 -2.54
N LYS A 161 -5.10 15.67 -2.54
CA LYS A 161 -4.51 16.23 -3.75
C LYS A 161 -3.34 15.35 -4.19
N LYS A 162 -3.36 14.94 -5.44
CA LYS A 162 -2.22 14.30 -6.10
C LYS A 162 -1.18 15.37 -6.49
N LYS A 163 0.08 14.96 -6.72
CA LYS A 163 1.16 15.86 -7.18
C LYS A 163 0.86 16.48 -8.56
N ASP A 164 0.12 15.78 -9.39
CA ASP A 164 -0.34 16.18 -10.74
C ASP A 164 -1.60 17.06 -10.76
N ARG A 165 -1.96 17.66 -9.63
CA ARG A 165 -3.18 18.46 -9.40
C ARG A 165 -4.50 17.67 -9.43
N GLY A 166 -4.46 16.35 -9.65
CA GLY A 166 -5.61 15.45 -9.50
C GLY A 166 -6.04 15.30 -8.04
N LYS A 167 -7.22 14.74 -7.83
CA LYS A 167 -7.73 14.36 -6.51
C LYS A 167 -7.86 12.85 -6.42
N CYS A 168 -7.59 12.29 -5.24
CA CYS A 168 -7.79 10.89 -4.95
C CYS A 168 -8.81 10.73 -3.82
N ILE A 169 -9.76 9.84 -3.99
CA ILE A 169 -10.71 9.45 -2.95
C ILE A 169 -10.00 8.54 -1.97
N VAL A 170 -10.06 8.88 -0.68
CA VAL A 170 -9.46 8.11 0.40
C VAL A 170 -10.50 7.89 1.49
N ILE A 171 -10.55 6.67 2.01
CA ILE A 171 -11.40 6.32 3.16
C ILE A 171 -10.53 6.41 4.43
N ASP A 172 -10.98 7.17 5.41
CA ASP A 172 -10.26 7.40 6.67
C ASP A 172 -10.47 6.27 7.67
N TYR A 173 -9.68 5.24 7.57
CA TYR A 173 -9.71 4.13 8.52
C TYR A 173 -8.89 4.37 9.81
N ARG A 174 -8.32 5.55 10.04
CA ARG A 174 -7.44 5.81 11.21
C ARG A 174 -8.11 5.49 12.55
N LYS A 175 -9.41 5.76 12.71
CA LYS A 175 -10.16 5.43 13.94
C LYS A 175 -10.31 3.92 14.10
N LEU A 176 -10.68 3.21 13.04
CA LEU A 176 -10.75 1.76 13.02
C LEU A 176 -9.38 1.15 13.30
N ASN A 177 -8.35 1.62 12.60
CA ASN A 177 -6.98 1.13 12.71
C ASN A 177 -6.40 1.22 14.13
N LYS A 178 -6.80 2.22 14.92
CA LYS A 178 -6.41 2.35 16.34
C LYS A 178 -7.04 1.28 17.22
N GLN A 179 -8.23 0.81 16.86
CA GLN A 179 -8.99 -0.18 17.59
C GLN A 179 -8.85 -1.60 17.03
N THR A 180 -8.08 -1.76 15.93
CA THR A 180 -7.77 -3.06 15.33
C THR A 180 -6.52 -3.65 15.99
N VAL A 181 -6.57 -4.95 16.29
CA VAL A 181 -5.41 -5.73 16.74
C VAL A 181 -4.40 -5.79 15.61
N LYS A 182 -3.14 -5.46 15.90
CA LYS A 182 -2.09 -5.43 14.87
C LYS A 182 -1.65 -6.85 14.52
N ASN A 183 -1.60 -7.13 13.23
CA ASN A 183 -0.98 -8.31 12.70
C ASN A 183 0.53 -8.04 12.55
N ASN A 184 1.35 -8.79 13.27
CA ASN A 184 2.80 -8.67 13.28
C ASN A 184 3.47 -9.58 12.24
N TYR A 185 2.76 -9.95 11.16
CA TYR A 185 3.37 -10.71 10.08
C TYR A 185 4.60 -9.96 9.56
N PRO A 186 5.78 -10.61 9.51
CA PRO A 186 7.01 -9.94 9.10
C PRO A 186 6.93 -9.56 7.63
N LEU A 187 6.97 -8.27 7.35
CA LEU A 187 7.26 -7.77 6.02
C LEU A 187 8.77 -7.83 5.82
N LEU A 188 9.20 -8.59 4.82
CA LEU A 188 10.62 -8.68 4.47
C LEU A 188 11.17 -7.28 4.16
N LEU A 189 12.38 -7.01 4.64
CA LEU A 189 13.07 -5.78 4.29
C LEU A 189 13.43 -5.83 2.79
N ILE A 190 13.23 -4.73 2.09
CA ILE A 190 13.57 -4.63 0.65
C ILE A 190 15.04 -4.99 0.42
N THR A 191 15.93 -4.62 1.36
CA THR A 191 17.35 -4.98 1.33
C THR A 191 17.57 -6.49 1.32
N GLU A 192 16.85 -7.26 2.13
CA GLU A 192 16.94 -8.72 2.15
C GLU A 192 16.45 -9.34 0.84
N LEU A 193 15.40 -8.77 0.23
CA LEU A 193 14.91 -9.21 -1.08
C LEU A 193 15.95 -8.95 -2.17
N VAL A 194 16.59 -7.79 -2.15
CA VAL A 194 17.67 -7.43 -3.09
C VAL A 194 18.88 -8.35 -2.90
N ASP A 195 19.28 -8.62 -1.65
CA ASP A 195 20.40 -9.51 -1.35
C ASP A 195 20.13 -10.95 -1.84
N ASN A 196 18.91 -11.45 -1.64
CA ASN A 196 18.50 -12.78 -2.14
C ASN A 196 18.50 -12.88 -3.66
N MET A 197 18.36 -11.75 -4.36
CA MET A 197 18.39 -11.67 -5.82
C MET A 197 19.75 -11.25 -6.39
N GLY A 198 20.73 -10.92 -5.52
CA GLY A 198 22.03 -10.35 -5.93
C GLY A 198 22.89 -11.20 -6.86
N SER A 199 22.69 -12.53 -6.88
CA SER A 199 23.39 -13.44 -7.81
C SER A 199 22.70 -13.56 -9.18
N LYS A 200 21.50 -13.02 -9.36
CA LYS A 200 20.71 -13.14 -10.58
C LYS A 200 21.11 -12.08 -11.60
N ARG A 201 20.90 -12.36 -12.89
CA ARG A 201 21.25 -11.49 -14.00
C ARG A 201 20.07 -11.14 -14.91
N VAL A 202 19.11 -12.04 -15.00
CA VAL A 202 17.89 -11.84 -15.80
C VAL A 202 16.72 -11.65 -14.85
N PHE A 203 15.94 -10.60 -15.07
CA PHE A 203 14.84 -10.24 -14.19
C PHE A 203 13.57 -9.95 -14.96
N THR A 204 12.44 -10.46 -14.45
CA THR A 204 11.10 -10.04 -14.85
C THR A 204 10.36 -9.51 -13.61
N LYS A 205 9.91 -8.25 -13.72
CA LYS A 205 9.06 -7.63 -12.70
C LYS A 205 7.60 -7.69 -13.15
N MET A 206 6.73 -8.13 -12.27
CA MET A 206 5.29 -8.13 -12.45
C MET A 206 4.65 -7.33 -11.32
N ASP A 207 3.69 -6.47 -11.67
CA ASP A 207 2.87 -5.74 -10.71
C ASP A 207 1.45 -6.33 -10.74
N LEU A 208 0.92 -6.70 -9.58
CA LEU A 208 -0.44 -7.21 -9.46
C LEU A 208 -1.42 -6.05 -9.47
N TRP A 209 -2.09 -5.87 -10.60
CA TRP A 209 -3.07 -4.81 -10.76
C TRP A 209 -4.25 -5.03 -9.80
N TRP A 210 -4.61 -3.99 -9.04
CA TRP A 210 -5.66 -4.07 -8.03
C TRP A 210 -5.46 -5.19 -7.00
N GLY A 211 -4.22 -5.50 -6.64
CA GLY A 211 -3.86 -6.61 -5.78
C GLY A 211 -4.73 -6.71 -4.52
N TYR A 212 -4.93 -5.63 -3.80
CA TYR A 212 -5.79 -5.63 -2.60
C TYR A 212 -7.24 -5.96 -2.88
N ASN A 213 -7.79 -5.52 -4.01
CA ASN A 213 -9.17 -5.82 -4.39
C ASN A 213 -9.35 -7.28 -4.79
N ASN A 214 -8.25 -8.01 -5.03
CA ASN A 214 -8.28 -9.46 -5.27
C ASN A 214 -8.33 -10.30 -3.99
N MET A 215 -8.55 -9.66 -2.83
CA MET A 215 -8.76 -10.33 -1.56
C MET A 215 -10.06 -9.85 -0.93
N GLN A 216 -10.92 -10.79 -0.52
CA GLN A 216 -12.16 -10.43 0.17
C GLN A 216 -11.90 -10.06 1.64
N VAL A 217 -12.75 -9.19 2.18
CA VAL A 217 -12.91 -9.05 3.62
C VAL A 217 -13.63 -10.30 4.14
N LYS A 218 -13.19 -10.84 5.26
CA LYS A 218 -13.80 -12.04 5.86
C LYS A 218 -15.29 -11.81 6.09
N GLU A 219 -16.06 -12.83 5.79
CA GLU A 219 -17.51 -12.80 6.00
C GLU A 219 -17.87 -12.49 7.46
N GLY A 220 -18.72 -11.49 7.64
CA GLY A 220 -19.09 -10.97 8.96
C GLY A 220 -18.20 -9.85 9.48
N ASP A 221 -17.12 -9.49 8.81
CA ASP A 221 -16.24 -8.39 9.17
C ASP A 221 -16.46 -7.12 8.29
N GLU A 222 -17.22 -7.22 7.21
CA GLU A 222 -17.40 -6.16 6.22
C GLU A 222 -18.01 -4.89 6.83
N TRP A 223 -18.90 -5.05 7.80
CA TRP A 223 -19.53 -3.93 8.48
C TRP A 223 -18.54 -3.03 9.24
N LYS A 224 -17.38 -3.57 9.65
CA LYS A 224 -16.37 -2.84 10.40
C LYS A 224 -15.65 -1.81 9.52
N VAL A 225 -15.54 -2.10 8.22
CA VAL A 225 -14.90 -1.23 7.20
C VAL A 225 -15.88 -0.37 6.43
N ALA A 226 -17.14 -0.30 6.87
CA ALA A 226 -18.12 0.54 6.22
C ALA A 226 -17.69 2.01 6.20
N PHE A 227 -18.08 2.72 5.16
CA PHE A 227 -17.86 4.15 4.99
C PHE A 227 -19.16 4.89 4.66
N THR A 228 -19.19 6.18 4.97
CA THR A 228 -20.37 7.01 4.74
C THR A 228 -20.02 8.20 3.87
N ILE A 229 -20.88 8.45 2.90
CA ILE A 229 -20.85 9.58 1.97
C ILE A 229 -22.22 10.25 1.93
N TYR A 230 -22.36 11.33 1.17
CA TYR A 230 -23.62 12.09 1.10
C TYR A 230 -24.81 11.31 0.52
N VAL A 231 -24.58 10.26 -0.29
CA VAL A 231 -25.63 9.41 -0.88
C VAL A 231 -25.96 8.17 -0.05
N GLY A 232 -25.23 7.90 1.02
CA GLY A 232 -25.51 6.74 1.88
C GLY A 232 -24.27 6.14 2.53
N SER A 233 -24.46 4.97 3.12
CA SER A 233 -23.40 4.18 3.72
C SER A 233 -23.20 2.89 2.91
N PHE A 234 -21.95 2.51 2.73
CA PHE A 234 -21.53 1.34 1.96
C PHE A 234 -20.50 0.56 2.75
N GLU A 235 -20.44 -0.74 2.53
CA GLU A 235 -19.41 -1.60 3.11
C GLU A 235 -18.66 -2.34 2.00
N PRO A 236 -17.32 -2.31 2.04
CA PRO A 236 -16.49 -3.07 1.13
C PRO A 236 -16.60 -4.58 1.36
N VAL A 237 -16.73 -5.32 0.27
CA VAL A 237 -16.68 -6.79 0.25
C VAL A 237 -15.25 -7.25 0.01
N VAL A 238 -14.45 -6.44 -0.67
CA VAL A 238 -13.04 -6.66 -0.94
C VAL A 238 -12.18 -5.73 -0.11
N MET A 239 -10.91 -6.06 0.04
CA MET A 239 -9.98 -5.25 0.81
C MET A 239 -9.68 -3.94 0.10
N PHE A 240 -9.80 -2.81 0.81
CA PHE A 240 -9.44 -1.48 0.33
C PHE A 240 -8.15 -0.99 0.97
N PHE A 241 -7.51 -0.03 0.32
CA PHE A 241 -6.34 0.66 0.88
C PHE A 241 -6.66 1.40 2.19
N GLY A 242 -5.67 1.47 3.06
CA GLY A 242 -5.76 2.21 4.32
C GLY A 242 -6.19 1.39 5.53
N ILE A 243 -6.56 0.11 5.38
CA ILE A 243 -6.81 -0.81 6.49
C ILE A 243 -5.45 -1.30 7.03
N THR A 244 -5.27 -1.27 8.36
CA THR A 244 -3.94 -1.42 8.98
C THR A 244 -3.23 -2.74 8.71
N ASN A 245 -3.95 -3.86 8.61
CA ASN A 245 -3.37 -5.20 8.46
C ASN A 245 -3.36 -5.68 7.00
N SER A 246 -3.85 -4.87 6.04
CA SER A 246 -3.93 -5.26 4.63
C SER A 246 -2.59 -5.67 4.05
N PRO A 247 -1.48 -4.92 4.23
CA PRO A 247 -0.18 -5.33 3.70
C PRO A 247 0.29 -6.66 4.28
N ALA A 248 0.10 -6.88 5.58
CA ALA A 248 0.50 -8.10 6.25
C ALA A 248 -0.27 -9.34 5.75
N THR A 249 -1.59 -9.21 5.61
CA THR A 249 -2.44 -10.29 5.10
C THR A 249 -2.12 -10.59 3.64
N PHE A 250 -1.93 -9.56 2.81
CA PHE A 250 -1.60 -9.72 1.41
C PHE A 250 -0.23 -10.37 1.23
N GLN A 251 0.79 -9.92 1.98
CA GLN A 251 2.12 -10.54 1.95
C GLN A 251 2.07 -12.01 2.39
N ALA A 252 1.30 -12.34 3.41
CA ALA A 252 1.13 -13.72 3.85
C ALA A 252 0.53 -14.61 2.74
N MET A 253 -0.48 -14.10 2.04
CA MET A 253 -1.06 -14.79 0.89
C MET A 253 -0.04 -14.98 -0.24
N MET A 254 0.71 -13.95 -0.60
CA MET A 254 1.73 -14.04 -1.65
C MET A 254 2.83 -15.04 -1.29
N ASN A 255 3.29 -15.01 -0.05
CA ASN A 255 4.28 -15.97 0.44
C ASN A 255 3.75 -17.42 0.44
N GLU A 256 2.45 -17.62 0.67
CA GLU A 256 1.85 -18.94 0.61
C GLU A 256 1.73 -19.45 -0.83
N ILE A 257 1.21 -18.62 -1.73
CA ILE A 257 1.02 -18.97 -3.16
C ILE A 257 2.37 -19.23 -3.82
N LEU A 258 3.36 -18.36 -3.60
CA LEU A 258 4.68 -18.43 -4.24
C LEU A 258 5.73 -19.18 -3.41
N ARG A 259 5.33 -19.86 -2.33
CA ARG A 259 6.23 -20.51 -1.36
C ARG A 259 7.34 -21.33 -2.01
N ASN A 260 6.98 -22.20 -2.94
CA ASN A 260 7.92 -23.12 -3.59
C ASN A 260 8.99 -22.38 -4.40
N MET A 261 8.61 -21.31 -5.08
CA MET A 261 9.50 -20.50 -5.91
C MET A 261 10.37 -19.57 -5.07
N ILE A 262 9.81 -19.01 -3.99
CA ILE A 262 10.55 -18.20 -3.02
C ILE A 262 11.62 -19.05 -2.34
N ASN A 263 11.28 -20.25 -1.87
CA ASN A 263 12.23 -21.16 -1.22
C ASN A 263 13.36 -21.62 -2.15
N LYS A 264 13.11 -21.69 -3.46
CA LYS A 264 14.14 -21.98 -4.47
C LYS A 264 14.98 -20.75 -4.84
N GLY A 265 14.71 -19.58 -4.25
CA GLY A 265 15.40 -18.32 -4.55
C GLY A 265 15.19 -17.81 -5.98
N LYS A 266 14.09 -18.19 -6.63
CA LYS A 266 13.75 -17.82 -8.01
C LYS A 266 12.82 -16.64 -8.09
N VAL A 267 12.02 -16.42 -7.03
CA VAL A 267 11.00 -15.37 -6.96
C VAL A 267 11.13 -14.63 -5.64
N ALA A 268 10.97 -13.32 -5.69
CA ALA A 268 10.76 -12.47 -4.54
C ALA A 268 9.41 -11.76 -4.68
N ALA A 269 8.61 -11.74 -3.61
CA ALA A 269 7.33 -11.03 -3.59
C ALA A 269 7.35 -9.99 -2.49
N PHE A 270 6.98 -8.77 -2.83
CA PHE A 270 6.80 -7.67 -1.89
C PHE A 270 5.46 -6.99 -2.16
N VAL A 271 4.49 -7.31 -1.32
CA VAL A 271 3.10 -6.88 -1.48
C VAL A 271 2.59 -7.24 -2.89
N ASP A 272 2.28 -6.28 -3.74
CA ASP A 272 1.78 -6.43 -5.10
C ASP A 272 2.87 -6.59 -6.18
N ASN A 273 4.14 -6.45 -5.79
CA ASN A 273 5.28 -6.60 -6.70
C ASN A 273 5.85 -8.02 -6.62
N VAL A 274 5.97 -8.68 -7.76
CA VAL A 274 6.62 -9.97 -7.92
C VAL A 274 7.84 -9.81 -8.82
N LEU A 275 9.01 -10.22 -8.31
CA LEU A 275 10.26 -10.20 -9.05
C LEU A 275 10.72 -11.63 -9.27
N VAL A 276 10.82 -12.03 -10.52
CA VAL A 276 11.44 -13.29 -10.95
C VAL A 276 12.89 -13.02 -11.30
N GLY A 277 13.82 -13.86 -10.82
CA GLY A 277 15.25 -13.71 -11.10
C GLY A 277 15.92 -15.03 -11.42
N THR A 278 16.74 -15.05 -12.49
CA THR A 278 17.56 -16.19 -12.90
C THR A 278 19.00 -15.79 -13.19
N GLU A 279 19.90 -16.74 -13.18
CA GLU A 279 21.32 -16.52 -13.49
C GLU A 279 21.56 -16.46 -15.00
N MET A 280 20.74 -17.17 -15.78
CA MET A 280 20.80 -17.26 -17.24
C MET A 280 19.43 -17.04 -17.85
N GLU A 281 19.37 -16.71 -19.13
CA GLU A 281 18.13 -16.57 -19.88
C GLU A 281 17.41 -17.91 -20.07
N GLU A 282 18.18 -18.99 -20.19
CA GLU A 282 17.63 -20.32 -20.31
C GLU A 282 16.82 -20.70 -19.07
N GLY A 283 15.57 -21.08 -19.28
CA GLY A 283 14.64 -21.45 -18.21
C GLY A 283 14.03 -20.26 -17.45
N HIS A 284 14.31 -19.00 -17.84
CA HIS A 284 13.70 -17.84 -17.21
C HIS A 284 12.19 -17.78 -17.49
N ASP A 285 11.83 -17.94 -18.76
CA ASP A 285 10.44 -17.89 -19.22
C ASP A 285 9.58 -18.99 -18.58
N GLU A 286 10.15 -20.18 -18.33
CA GLU A 286 9.47 -21.27 -17.64
C GLU A 286 9.08 -20.91 -16.19
N ILE A 287 9.94 -20.16 -15.50
CA ILE A 287 9.66 -19.69 -14.13
C ILE A 287 8.63 -18.58 -14.15
N VAL A 288 8.71 -17.67 -15.14
CA VAL A 288 7.67 -16.63 -15.34
C VAL A 288 6.33 -17.30 -15.61
N GLU A 289 6.29 -18.34 -16.45
CA GLU A 289 5.06 -19.10 -16.73
C GLU A 289 4.52 -19.81 -15.47
N GLU A 290 5.40 -20.37 -14.63
CA GLU A 290 5.01 -20.97 -13.36
C GLU A 290 4.34 -19.94 -12.42
N VAL A 291 4.80 -18.70 -12.42
CA VAL A 291 4.17 -17.59 -11.66
C VAL A 291 2.83 -17.17 -12.24
N LEU A 292 2.65 -17.22 -13.56
CA LEU A 292 1.40 -16.87 -14.23
C LEU A 292 0.30 -17.94 -14.11
N ARG A 293 0.67 -19.18 -13.78
CA ARG A 293 -0.22 -20.34 -13.57
C ARG A 293 -0.97 -20.25 -12.24
#